data_727f3053ac90012f509756bf30df735b
#
_entry.id   727f3053ac90012f509756bf30df735b
#
_cell.length_a   1.000
_cell.length_b   1.000
_cell.length_c   1.000
_cell.angle_alpha   90.00
_cell.angle_beta   90.00
_cell.angle_gamma   90.00
#
_symmetry.space_group_name_H-M   'P 1'
#
loop_
_entity.id
_entity.type
_entity.pdbx_description
1 polymer ?
#
loop_
_entity_poly.entity_id
_entity_poly.type
_entity_poly.pdbx_seq_one_letter_code
_entity_poly.pdbx_strand_id
1 'polypeptide(L)'
;VFPKHYEYNKNEPEHFAFYKAENAGELIFHDNLGGKRRVKPFDTHRPDFDFWEDFETKLNRLFDMGIQVDLILFHPYDRWGHSHMTQENNLRYLDYALRRLSAYPNTWWSMANEYDLFYDWNIEKWHEIETYISANDPYRHLLSNHNCFLEYDYGREAITHVSVQTRTCSRVAELQKEFGKPVCYDECCYEGNLKETWGSISAKEMVNRFWKVTVTGGYCTHGEVILENDIATQKQQD
;
A
#
# COMPACT_ATOMS: atom_id res chain seq x y z
N VAL A 1 -4.81 -4.09 -1.84
CA VAL A 1 -5.82 -5.11 -2.15
C VAL A 1 -6.83 -5.25 -1.01
N PHE A 2 -6.44 -5.08 0.24
CA PHE A 2 -7.36 -5.17 1.38
C PHE A 2 -7.96 -3.81 1.77
N PRO A 3 -9.16 -3.77 2.37
CA PRO A 3 -9.75 -2.52 2.85
C PRO A 3 -8.94 -1.96 4.03
N LYS A 4 -8.75 -0.63 4.06
CA LYS A 4 -8.08 0.06 5.17
C LYS A 4 -9.07 0.48 6.25
N HIS A 5 -8.72 0.24 7.52
CA HIS A 5 -9.40 0.81 8.69
C HIS A 5 -8.68 2.07 9.13
N TYR A 6 -9.35 3.21 9.01
CA TYR A 6 -8.78 4.50 9.33
C TYR A 6 -9.78 5.37 10.10
N GLU A 7 -9.29 6.36 10.85
CA GLU A 7 -10.14 7.22 11.68
C GLU A 7 -11.27 7.88 10.87
N TYR A 8 -10.98 8.27 9.64
CA TYR A 8 -11.91 8.96 8.74
C TYR A 8 -12.66 8.02 7.79
N ASN A 9 -12.30 6.75 7.73
CA ASN A 9 -12.99 5.73 6.94
C ASN A 9 -13.54 4.62 7.83
N LYS A 10 -14.83 4.70 8.13
CA LYS A 10 -15.54 3.72 8.99
C LYS A 10 -16.42 2.75 8.21
N ASN A 11 -16.32 2.75 6.88
CA ASN A 11 -17.13 1.88 6.04
C ASN A 11 -16.78 0.41 6.29
N GLU A 12 -17.82 -0.43 6.33
CA GLU A 12 -17.65 -1.87 6.28
C GLU A 12 -17.61 -2.30 4.81
N PRO A 13 -16.61 -3.09 4.40
CA PRO A 13 -16.60 -3.68 3.07
C PRO A 13 -17.76 -4.67 2.92
N GLU A 14 -18.40 -4.67 1.77
CA GLU A 14 -19.41 -5.65 1.42
C GLU A 14 -18.78 -7.02 1.15
N HIS A 15 -17.60 -7.01 0.51
CA HIS A 15 -16.83 -8.19 0.16
C HIS A 15 -15.38 -8.06 0.62
N PHE A 16 -14.75 -9.22 0.87
CA PHE A 16 -13.33 -9.35 1.17
C PHE A 16 -12.68 -10.30 0.14
N ALA A 17 -11.38 -10.25 -0.01
CA ALA A 17 -10.65 -11.13 -0.91
C ALA A 17 -10.90 -12.64 -0.67
N PHE A 18 -11.27 -13.01 0.57
CA PHE A 18 -11.56 -14.39 0.99
C PHE A 18 -12.71 -14.42 1.97
N TYR A 19 -13.45 -15.51 1.98
CA TYR A 19 -14.48 -15.75 3.01
C TYR A 19 -13.85 -15.98 4.37
N LYS A 20 -14.66 -15.77 5.42
CA LYS A 20 -14.27 -16.11 6.79
C LYS A 20 -14.33 -17.61 7.03
N ALA A 21 -13.39 -18.13 7.86
CA ALA A 21 -13.34 -19.51 8.28
C ALA A 21 -14.32 -19.72 9.46
N GLU A 22 -15.58 -19.97 9.18
CA GLU A 22 -16.65 -20.01 10.16
C GLU A 22 -16.41 -21.02 11.31
N ASN A 23 -15.79 -22.16 10.98
CA ASN A 23 -15.51 -23.23 11.94
C ASN A 23 -14.17 -23.07 12.68
N ALA A 24 -13.39 -22.03 12.38
CA ALA A 24 -12.13 -21.77 13.06
C ALA A 24 -12.33 -21.06 14.40
N GLY A 25 -11.33 -21.14 15.28
CA GLY A 25 -11.24 -20.30 16.46
C GLY A 25 -11.21 -18.82 16.13
N GLU A 26 -11.52 -17.98 17.10
CA GLU A 26 -11.47 -16.53 16.90
C GLU A 26 -10.03 -16.01 16.97
N LEU A 27 -9.72 -15.07 16.10
CA LEU A 27 -8.52 -14.26 16.13
C LEU A 27 -8.76 -13.04 17.02
N ILE A 28 -7.87 -12.80 17.98
CA ILE A 28 -7.97 -11.67 18.92
C ILE A 28 -6.72 -10.82 18.80
N PHE A 29 -6.89 -9.54 18.47
CA PHE A 29 -5.77 -8.61 18.31
C PHE A 29 -6.20 -7.17 18.63
N HIS A 30 -5.25 -6.24 18.64
CA HIS A 30 -5.55 -4.80 18.65
C HIS A 30 -5.37 -4.25 17.24
N ASP A 31 -6.35 -3.47 16.78
CA ASP A 31 -6.25 -2.79 15.49
C ASP A 31 -5.29 -1.58 15.55
N ASN A 32 -5.04 -0.97 14.41
CA ASN A 32 -4.17 0.20 14.29
C ASN A 32 -4.63 1.44 15.07
N LEU A 33 -5.89 1.49 15.51
CA LEU A 33 -6.44 2.55 16.36
C LEU A 33 -6.50 2.16 17.84
N GLY A 34 -5.92 1.00 18.22
CA GLY A 34 -5.86 0.49 19.59
C GLY A 34 -7.13 -0.24 20.05
N GLY A 35 -8.11 -0.42 19.17
CA GLY A 35 -9.34 -1.15 19.46
C GLY A 35 -9.10 -2.67 19.53
N LYS A 36 -9.51 -3.32 20.62
CA LYS A 36 -9.48 -4.79 20.72
C LYS A 36 -10.50 -5.40 19.77
N ARG A 37 -10.04 -6.27 18.86
CA ARG A 37 -10.85 -6.97 17.88
C ARG A 37 -10.94 -8.45 18.21
N ARG A 38 -12.09 -9.03 17.85
CA ARG A 38 -12.37 -10.44 17.93
C ARG A 38 -13.11 -10.82 16.65
N VAL A 39 -12.44 -11.52 15.75
CA VAL A 39 -12.94 -11.82 14.41
C VAL A 39 -12.67 -13.28 14.05
N LYS A 40 -13.44 -13.82 13.11
CA LYS A 40 -13.06 -15.07 12.44
C LYS A 40 -11.89 -14.81 11.50
N PRO A 41 -10.87 -15.68 11.44
CA PRO A 41 -9.80 -15.57 10.45
C PRO A 41 -10.33 -15.75 9.03
N PHE A 42 -9.54 -15.36 8.04
CA PHE A 42 -9.87 -15.62 6.64
C PHE A 42 -9.48 -17.06 6.25
N ASP A 43 -10.33 -17.69 5.45
CA ASP A 43 -10.06 -18.96 4.79
C ASP A 43 -9.46 -18.70 3.40
N THR A 44 -8.13 -18.67 3.31
CA THR A 44 -7.42 -18.39 2.05
C THR A 44 -7.56 -19.50 0.98
N HIS A 45 -8.24 -20.60 1.30
CA HIS A 45 -8.68 -21.59 0.29
C HIS A 45 -10.01 -21.25 -0.38
N ARG A 46 -10.72 -20.23 0.16
CA ARG A 46 -12.06 -19.85 -0.33
C ARG A 46 -12.07 -18.39 -0.76
N PRO A 47 -11.57 -18.06 -1.98
CA PRO A 47 -11.64 -16.72 -2.50
C PRO A 47 -13.10 -16.30 -2.70
N ASP A 48 -13.38 -15.02 -2.42
CA ASP A 48 -14.66 -14.38 -2.76
C ASP A 48 -14.57 -13.85 -4.20
N PHE A 49 -15.22 -14.53 -5.12
CA PHE A 49 -15.16 -14.19 -6.54
C PHE A 49 -15.79 -12.82 -6.84
N ASP A 50 -16.83 -12.41 -6.11
CA ASP A 50 -17.48 -11.11 -6.31
C ASP A 50 -16.49 -9.97 -6.01
N PHE A 51 -15.69 -10.11 -4.93
CA PHE A 51 -14.60 -9.17 -4.65
C PHE A 51 -13.60 -9.07 -5.79
N TRP A 52 -13.12 -10.23 -6.28
CA TRP A 52 -12.07 -10.24 -7.29
C TRP A 52 -12.56 -9.76 -8.65
N GLU A 53 -13.78 -10.07 -9.06
CA GLU A 53 -14.39 -9.56 -10.28
C GLU A 53 -14.58 -8.05 -10.27
N ASP A 54 -15.03 -7.50 -9.13
CA ASP A 54 -15.14 -6.05 -8.94
C ASP A 54 -13.75 -5.38 -8.98
N PHE A 55 -12.77 -5.99 -8.32
CA PHE A 55 -11.40 -5.49 -8.30
C PHE A 55 -10.79 -5.46 -9.72
N GLU A 56 -10.92 -6.54 -10.47
CA GLU A 56 -10.44 -6.64 -11.87
C GLU A 56 -11.19 -5.68 -12.80
N THR A 57 -12.47 -5.48 -12.59
CA THR A 57 -13.25 -4.49 -13.34
C THR A 57 -12.68 -3.08 -13.16
N LYS A 58 -12.26 -2.73 -11.93
CA LYS A 58 -11.59 -1.46 -11.66
C LYS A 58 -10.21 -1.37 -12.30
N LEU A 59 -9.43 -2.45 -12.27
CA LEU A 59 -8.12 -2.50 -12.95
C LEU A 59 -8.25 -2.34 -14.46
N ASN A 60 -9.22 -3.00 -15.09
CA ASN A 60 -9.50 -2.85 -16.53
C ASN A 60 -9.85 -1.40 -16.88
N ARG A 61 -10.67 -0.74 -16.08
CA ARG A 61 -11.02 0.67 -16.31
C ARG A 61 -9.80 1.58 -16.22
N LEU A 62 -8.91 1.36 -15.27
CA LEU A 62 -7.65 2.11 -15.14
C LEU A 62 -6.72 1.82 -16.33
N PHE A 63 -6.66 0.57 -16.78
CA PHE A 63 -5.90 0.19 -17.97
C PHE A 63 -6.42 0.91 -19.23
N ASP A 64 -7.72 0.91 -19.46
CA ASP A 64 -8.35 1.61 -20.60
C ASP A 64 -8.10 3.12 -20.58
N MET A 65 -7.90 3.70 -19.39
CA MET A 65 -7.53 5.11 -19.20
C MET A 65 -6.02 5.37 -19.33
N GLY A 66 -5.19 4.33 -19.55
CA GLY A 66 -3.73 4.44 -19.60
C GLY A 66 -3.07 4.70 -18.25
N ILE A 67 -3.74 4.38 -17.14
CA ILE A 67 -3.24 4.59 -15.79
C ILE A 67 -2.46 3.36 -15.32
N GLN A 68 -1.24 3.58 -14.82
CA GLN A 68 -0.46 2.55 -14.12
C GLN A 68 -0.95 2.41 -12.68
N VAL A 69 -0.90 1.20 -12.15
CA VAL A 69 -1.44 0.86 -10.83
C VAL A 69 -0.36 0.22 -9.96
N ASP A 70 -0.01 0.87 -8.86
CA ASP A 70 0.80 0.29 -7.81
C ASP A 70 -0.11 -0.49 -6.85
N LEU A 71 -0.05 -1.82 -6.90
CA LEU A 71 -0.89 -2.71 -6.11
C LEU A 71 -0.26 -2.98 -4.75
N ILE A 72 -0.76 -2.30 -3.74
CA ILE A 72 -0.38 -2.52 -2.34
C ILE A 72 -0.98 -3.85 -1.87
N LEU A 73 -0.12 -4.84 -1.60
CA LEU A 73 -0.54 -6.19 -1.22
C LEU A 73 -0.91 -6.28 0.26
N PHE A 74 -0.14 -5.65 1.14
CA PHE A 74 -0.38 -5.63 2.58
C PHE A 74 -0.39 -4.20 3.14
N HIS A 75 -1.02 -4.01 4.30
CA HIS A 75 -0.97 -2.78 5.09
C HIS A 75 -1.36 -3.05 6.55
N PRO A 76 -0.89 -2.26 7.53
CA PRO A 76 -1.18 -2.46 8.95
C PRO A 76 -2.57 -1.95 9.39
N TYR A 77 -3.28 -1.20 8.54
CA TYR A 77 -4.53 -0.51 8.85
C TYR A 77 -5.73 -1.45 8.75
N ASP A 78 -5.83 -2.40 9.69
CA ASP A 78 -6.72 -3.53 9.61
C ASP A 78 -7.51 -3.73 10.91
N ARG A 79 -8.77 -4.07 10.80
CA ARG A 79 -9.65 -4.52 11.90
C ARG A 79 -10.35 -5.82 11.62
N TRP A 80 -10.08 -6.43 10.47
CA TRP A 80 -10.77 -7.63 9.98
C TRP A 80 -9.90 -8.87 10.04
N GLY A 81 -8.58 -8.74 10.29
CA GLY A 81 -7.64 -9.84 10.50
C GLY A 81 -6.72 -10.16 9.33
N HIS A 82 -6.64 -9.32 8.29
CA HIS A 82 -5.73 -9.52 7.16
C HIS A 82 -4.26 -9.39 7.57
N SER A 83 -3.92 -8.37 8.35
CA SER A 83 -2.55 -8.13 8.83
C SER A 83 -2.09 -9.13 9.89
N HIS A 84 -2.99 -9.99 10.37
CA HIS A 84 -2.75 -11.01 11.39
C HIS A 84 -2.90 -12.45 10.86
N MET A 85 -2.87 -12.63 9.55
CA MET A 85 -2.83 -13.97 8.95
C MET A 85 -1.49 -14.66 9.25
N THR A 86 -1.52 -16.00 9.29
CA THR A 86 -0.28 -16.78 9.35
C THR A 86 0.55 -16.59 8.09
N GLN A 87 1.86 -16.84 8.17
CA GLN A 87 2.72 -16.73 6.99
C GLN A 87 2.28 -17.67 5.85
N GLU A 88 1.83 -18.88 6.19
CA GLU A 88 1.26 -19.80 5.21
C GLU A 88 0.04 -19.19 4.48
N ASN A 89 -0.86 -18.54 5.21
CA ASN A 89 -2.02 -17.88 4.61
C ASN A 89 -1.62 -16.63 3.81
N ASN A 90 -0.59 -15.90 4.23
CA ASN A 90 -0.03 -14.78 3.47
C ASN A 90 0.50 -15.27 2.11
N LEU A 91 1.29 -16.34 2.09
CA LEU A 91 1.82 -16.91 0.85
C LEU A 91 0.72 -17.48 -0.05
N ARG A 92 -0.31 -18.09 0.52
CA ARG A 92 -1.47 -18.58 -0.26
C ARG A 92 -2.27 -17.43 -0.87
N TYR A 93 -2.47 -16.35 -0.10
CA TYR A 93 -3.06 -15.14 -0.64
C TYR A 93 -2.23 -14.57 -1.80
N LEU A 94 -0.91 -14.49 -1.64
CA LEU A 94 -0.01 -14.01 -2.68
C LEU A 94 -0.06 -14.91 -3.92
N ASP A 95 -0.06 -16.25 -3.77
CA ASP A 95 -0.20 -17.19 -4.88
C ASP A 95 -1.47 -16.90 -5.68
N TYR A 96 -2.59 -16.73 -5.00
CA TYR A 96 -3.86 -16.41 -5.65
C TYR A 96 -3.83 -15.04 -6.35
N ALA A 97 -3.36 -14.00 -5.66
CA ALA A 97 -3.31 -12.64 -6.21
C ALA A 97 -2.38 -12.56 -7.43
N LEU A 98 -1.19 -13.15 -7.36
CA LEU A 98 -0.23 -13.16 -8.47
C LEU A 98 -0.79 -13.89 -9.69
N ARG A 99 -1.34 -15.09 -9.50
CA ARG A 99 -1.95 -15.86 -10.63
C ARG A 99 -3.08 -15.12 -11.29
N ARG A 100 -3.83 -14.33 -10.54
CA ARG A 100 -4.98 -13.61 -11.04
C ARG A 100 -4.61 -12.27 -11.69
N LEU A 101 -3.66 -11.55 -11.11
CA LEU A 101 -3.41 -10.16 -11.46
C LEU A 101 -2.15 -9.92 -12.31
N SER A 102 -1.21 -10.87 -12.40
CA SER A 102 0.05 -10.66 -13.16
C SER A 102 -0.17 -10.45 -14.67
N ALA A 103 -1.32 -10.83 -15.23
CA ALA A 103 -1.61 -10.59 -16.64
C ALA A 103 -1.93 -9.14 -16.98
N TYR A 104 -2.12 -8.27 -15.97
CA TYR A 104 -2.39 -6.85 -16.16
C TYR A 104 -1.09 -6.07 -16.41
N PRO A 105 -0.83 -5.58 -17.62
CA PRO A 105 0.47 -4.97 -17.97
C PRO A 105 0.65 -3.56 -17.38
N ASN A 106 -0.39 -2.98 -16.81
CA ASN A 106 -0.36 -1.67 -16.17
C ASN A 106 -0.24 -1.75 -14.65
N THR A 107 0.14 -2.91 -14.09
CA THR A 107 0.31 -3.09 -12.65
C THR A 107 1.76 -3.27 -12.27
N TRP A 108 2.07 -2.95 -11.02
CA TRP A 108 3.29 -3.27 -10.32
C TRP A 108 2.98 -3.63 -8.86
N TRP A 109 3.96 -4.13 -8.12
CA TRP A 109 3.74 -4.65 -6.78
C TRP A 109 4.39 -3.77 -5.72
N SER A 110 3.59 -3.28 -4.78
CA SER A 110 4.07 -2.83 -3.48
C SER A 110 3.80 -3.92 -2.45
N MET A 111 4.85 -4.46 -1.81
CA MET A 111 4.67 -5.51 -0.80
C MET A 111 3.79 -5.01 0.33
N ALA A 112 4.05 -3.82 0.83
CA ALA A 112 3.21 -3.19 1.83
C ALA A 112 3.20 -1.66 1.72
N ASN A 113 2.13 -1.05 2.20
CA ASN A 113 2.16 0.30 2.71
C ASN A 113 2.67 0.24 4.15
N GLU A 114 3.74 0.98 4.44
CA GLU A 114 4.30 1.12 5.79
C GLU A 114 4.62 -0.22 6.47
N TYR A 115 5.46 -1.01 5.81
CA TYR A 115 5.81 -2.36 6.21
C TYR A 115 6.32 -2.46 7.67
N ASP A 116 6.97 -1.43 8.14
CA ASP A 116 7.60 -1.34 9.46
C ASP A 116 6.60 -1.04 10.60
N LEU A 117 5.33 -0.81 10.28
CA LEU A 117 4.23 -0.76 11.25
C LEU A 117 3.58 -2.12 11.55
N PHE A 118 4.05 -3.19 10.91
CA PHE A 118 3.67 -4.55 11.27
C PHE A 118 4.51 -5.05 12.46
N TYR A 119 4.22 -4.58 13.65
CA TYR A 119 5.05 -4.77 14.85
C TYR A 119 5.29 -6.24 15.23
N ASP A 120 4.39 -7.14 14.83
CA ASP A 120 4.50 -8.59 15.05
C ASP A 120 5.26 -9.32 13.92
N TRP A 121 5.69 -8.60 12.89
CA TRP A 121 6.42 -9.15 11.74
C TRP A 121 7.89 -8.79 11.83
N ASN A 122 8.75 -9.79 11.62
CA ASN A 122 10.17 -9.57 11.47
C ASN A 122 10.55 -9.34 10.00
N ILE A 123 11.76 -8.91 9.75
CA ILE A 123 12.24 -8.61 8.39
C ILE A 123 12.32 -9.86 7.52
N GLU A 124 12.53 -11.05 8.10
CA GLU A 124 12.61 -12.31 7.38
C GLU A 124 11.29 -12.67 6.69
N LYS A 125 10.14 -12.34 7.31
CA LYS A 125 8.82 -12.50 6.66
C LYS A 125 8.72 -11.66 5.39
N TRP A 126 9.22 -10.43 5.41
CA TRP A 126 9.24 -9.57 4.24
C TRP A 126 10.18 -10.07 3.16
N HIS A 127 11.35 -10.60 3.54
CA HIS A 127 12.27 -11.23 2.61
C HIS A 127 11.68 -12.49 1.96
N GLU A 128 10.90 -13.27 2.69
CA GLU A 128 10.18 -14.43 2.16
C GLU A 128 9.08 -14.00 1.17
N ILE A 129 8.30 -12.96 1.50
CA ILE A 129 7.28 -12.38 0.62
C ILE A 129 7.92 -11.84 -0.67
N GLU A 130 8.99 -11.07 -0.58
CA GLU A 130 9.76 -10.57 -1.72
C GLU A 130 10.22 -11.71 -2.63
N THR A 131 10.84 -12.72 -2.04
CA THR A 131 11.33 -13.89 -2.76
C THR A 131 10.18 -14.63 -3.45
N TYR A 132 9.05 -14.78 -2.75
CA TYR A 132 7.88 -15.44 -3.28
C TYR A 132 7.30 -14.70 -4.49
N ILE A 133 7.12 -13.39 -4.40
CA ILE A 133 6.61 -12.56 -5.50
C ILE A 133 7.56 -12.63 -6.70
N SER A 134 8.86 -12.42 -6.48
CA SER A 134 9.87 -12.45 -7.54
C SER A 134 9.94 -13.79 -8.28
N ALA A 135 9.74 -14.91 -7.55
CA ALA A 135 9.79 -16.24 -8.12
C ALA A 135 8.50 -16.64 -8.86
N ASN A 136 7.35 -16.06 -8.51
CA ASN A 136 6.04 -16.48 -9.00
C ASN A 136 5.33 -15.44 -9.89
N ASP A 137 5.90 -14.25 -10.08
CA ASP A 137 5.44 -13.30 -11.08
C ASP A 137 6.10 -13.58 -12.42
N PRO A 138 5.36 -14.16 -13.40
CA PRO A 138 5.95 -14.57 -14.67
C PRO A 138 6.36 -13.40 -15.58
N TYR A 139 5.85 -12.21 -15.31
CA TYR A 139 6.10 -11.01 -16.13
C TYR A 139 7.14 -10.06 -15.53
N ARG A 140 7.59 -10.33 -14.29
CA ARG A 140 8.60 -9.53 -13.58
C ARG A 140 8.22 -8.06 -13.50
N HIS A 141 7.01 -7.79 -13.03
CA HIS A 141 6.56 -6.43 -12.76
C HIS A 141 7.50 -5.73 -11.76
N LEU A 142 7.44 -4.41 -11.74
CA LEU A 142 8.14 -3.64 -10.73
C LEU A 142 7.70 -4.07 -9.33
N LEU A 143 8.66 -4.12 -8.40
CA LEU A 143 8.44 -4.56 -7.02
C LEU A 143 9.20 -3.65 -6.07
N SER A 144 8.52 -3.18 -5.03
CA SER A 144 9.15 -2.46 -3.92
C SER A 144 8.40 -2.69 -2.60
N ASN A 145 8.90 -2.04 -1.55
CA ASN A 145 8.28 -2.07 -0.23
C ASN A 145 8.32 -0.66 0.38
N HIS A 146 7.18 -0.17 0.85
CA HIS A 146 7.02 1.20 1.32
C HIS A 146 7.14 1.28 2.85
N ASN A 147 7.97 2.20 3.35
CA ASN A 147 8.24 2.42 4.76
C ASN A 147 7.35 3.50 5.39
N CYS A 148 7.24 3.47 6.74
CA CYS A 148 6.83 4.62 7.55
C CYS A 148 8.04 5.35 8.15
N PHE A 149 8.90 4.64 8.89
CA PHE A 149 10.06 5.18 9.60
C PHE A 149 11.38 4.53 9.18
N LEU A 150 11.36 3.23 8.90
CA LEU A 150 12.54 2.41 8.63
C LEU A 150 12.61 2.07 7.14
N GLU A 151 13.60 2.65 6.44
CA GLU A 151 13.82 2.31 5.04
C GLU A 151 14.05 0.81 4.87
N TYR A 152 13.45 0.24 3.82
CA TYR A 152 13.70 -1.14 3.43
C TYR A 152 15.08 -1.26 2.79
N ASP A 153 15.65 -2.47 2.74
CA ASP A 153 16.88 -2.69 1.98
C ASP A 153 16.59 -2.69 0.47
N TYR A 154 16.60 -1.50 -0.13
CA TYR A 154 16.38 -1.34 -1.56
C TYR A 154 17.55 -1.85 -2.42
N GLY A 155 18.69 -2.25 -1.81
CA GLY A 155 19.79 -2.90 -2.50
C GLY A 155 19.50 -4.33 -2.94
N ARG A 156 18.46 -4.97 -2.41
CA ARG A 156 18.09 -6.35 -2.72
C ARG A 156 17.75 -6.53 -4.20
N GLU A 157 18.12 -7.69 -4.75
CA GLU A 157 18.06 -7.96 -6.20
C GLU A 157 16.64 -7.87 -6.79
N ALA A 158 15.63 -8.37 -6.06
CA ALA A 158 14.26 -8.37 -6.52
C ALA A 158 13.59 -7.00 -6.48
N ILE A 159 14.08 -6.08 -5.66
CA ILE A 159 13.54 -4.73 -5.53
C ILE A 159 13.96 -3.90 -6.75
N THR A 160 13.00 -3.30 -7.42
CA THR A 160 13.21 -2.57 -8.69
C THR A 160 13.40 -1.08 -8.51
N HIS A 161 12.89 -0.51 -7.45
CA HIS A 161 12.93 0.93 -7.16
C HIS A 161 12.89 1.19 -5.66
N VAL A 162 13.34 2.37 -5.28
CA VAL A 162 13.23 2.90 -3.92
C VAL A 162 11.84 3.49 -3.74
N SER A 163 11.10 3.06 -2.74
CA SER A 163 9.75 3.54 -2.39
C SER A 163 9.80 4.12 -0.98
N VAL A 164 9.79 5.44 -0.85
CA VAL A 164 10.01 6.07 0.46
C VAL A 164 8.89 7.01 0.87
N GLN A 165 8.59 6.97 2.17
CA GLN A 165 7.78 7.94 2.87
C GLN A 165 8.69 8.90 3.65
N THR A 166 8.57 10.20 3.42
CA THR A 166 9.38 11.18 4.13
C THR A 166 8.77 12.58 4.12
N ARG A 167 9.06 13.34 5.18
CA ARG A 167 8.71 14.77 5.25
C ARG A 167 9.63 15.66 4.41
N THR A 168 10.81 15.16 4.04
CA THR A 168 11.83 15.94 3.32
C THR A 168 12.10 15.35 1.94
N CYS A 169 11.97 16.16 0.90
CA CYS A 169 12.19 15.74 -0.49
C CYS A 169 13.61 16.06 -0.96
N SER A 170 14.66 15.71 -0.18
CA SER A 170 16.03 16.16 -0.44
C SER A 170 17.03 15.04 -0.76
N ARG A 171 16.64 13.76 -0.60
CA ARG A 171 17.58 12.63 -0.67
C ARG A 171 17.57 11.86 -2.01
N VAL A 172 16.90 12.37 -3.06
CA VAL A 172 16.78 11.65 -4.34
C VAL A 172 18.15 11.25 -4.88
N ALA A 173 19.07 12.20 -5.02
CA ALA A 173 20.40 11.93 -5.57
C ALA A 173 21.25 11.01 -4.67
N GLU A 174 21.09 11.11 -3.35
CA GLU A 174 21.73 10.23 -2.38
C GLU A 174 21.25 8.78 -2.56
N LEU A 175 19.93 8.56 -2.54
CA LEU A 175 19.31 7.25 -2.70
C LEU A 175 19.60 6.62 -4.07
N GLN A 176 19.59 7.42 -5.14
CA GLN A 176 19.98 6.95 -6.47
C GLN A 176 21.44 6.50 -6.51
N LYS A 177 22.32 7.24 -5.85
CA LYS A 177 23.74 6.86 -5.76
C LYS A 177 23.96 5.62 -4.93
N GLU A 178 23.24 5.48 -3.83
CA GLU A 178 23.34 4.36 -2.89
C GLU A 178 22.85 3.05 -3.51
N PHE A 179 21.65 3.06 -4.11
CA PHE A 179 20.99 1.85 -4.59
C PHE A 179 21.09 1.62 -6.11
N GLY A 180 21.47 2.64 -6.88
CA GLY A 180 21.52 2.54 -8.35
C GLY A 180 20.16 2.32 -9.00
N LYS A 181 19.06 2.74 -8.36
CA LYS A 181 17.68 2.49 -8.76
C LYS A 181 16.86 3.77 -8.86
N PRO A 182 15.74 3.77 -9.64
CA PRO A 182 14.76 4.86 -9.59
C PRO A 182 14.28 5.10 -8.16
N VAL A 183 13.98 6.36 -7.82
CA VAL A 183 13.50 6.77 -6.50
C VAL A 183 12.11 7.36 -6.62
N CYS A 184 11.14 6.74 -5.93
CA CYS A 184 9.77 7.20 -5.75
C CYS A 184 9.58 7.73 -4.34
N TYR A 185 9.13 8.97 -4.23
CA TYR A 185 8.57 9.50 -2.98
C TYR A 185 7.07 9.22 -3.01
N ASP A 186 6.68 8.04 -2.49
CA ASP A 186 5.29 7.58 -2.54
C ASP A 186 4.41 8.30 -1.53
N GLU A 187 5.01 8.78 -0.45
CA GLU A 187 4.36 9.69 0.47
C GLU A 187 5.31 10.80 0.92
N CYS A 188 4.95 12.05 0.63
CA CYS A 188 5.74 13.21 1.02
C CYS A 188 4.91 14.29 1.73
N CYS A 189 4.03 13.89 2.62
CA CYS A 189 2.90 14.61 3.20
C CYS A 189 1.75 14.78 2.20
N TYR A 190 0.58 15.18 2.72
CA TYR A 190 -0.62 15.37 1.93
C TYR A 190 -1.06 16.82 1.95
N GLU A 191 -1.54 17.29 0.81
CA GLU A 191 -2.35 18.49 0.72
C GLU A 191 -3.68 18.26 1.43
N GLY A 192 -4.16 19.24 2.19
CA GLY A 192 -5.45 19.06 2.85
C GLY A 192 -5.67 19.90 4.09
N ASN A 193 -6.62 19.46 4.90
CA ASN A 193 -7.14 20.18 6.05
C ASN A 193 -7.14 19.36 7.35
N LEU A 194 -6.31 18.36 7.46
CA LEU A 194 -6.11 17.64 8.72
C LEU A 194 -5.43 18.54 9.77
N LYS A 195 -5.63 18.23 11.04
CA LYS A 195 -4.93 18.91 12.13
C LYS A 195 -3.44 18.56 12.19
N GLU A 196 -3.12 17.35 11.76
CA GLU A 196 -1.76 16.81 11.72
C GLU A 196 -1.01 17.41 10.52
N THR A 197 0.23 17.83 10.76
CA THR A 197 1.09 18.43 9.73
C THR A 197 1.36 17.50 8.53
N TRP A 198 1.12 16.21 8.68
CA TRP A 198 1.25 15.25 7.58
C TRP A 198 0.19 15.48 6.49
N GLY A 199 -1.04 15.84 6.87
CA GLY A 199 -2.19 16.01 5.99
C GLY A 199 -2.70 17.45 5.88
N SER A 200 -1.83 18.45 6.02
CA SER A 200 -2.22 19.86 6.00
C SER A 200 -1.20 20.79 5.33
N ILE A 201 -0.39 20.26 4.41
CA ILE A 201 0.46 21.12 3.60
C ILE A 201 -0.38 21.86 2.55
N SER A 202 0.09 23.05 2.16
CA SER A 202 -0.58 23.83 1.11
C SER A 202 -0.32 23.26 -0.28
N ALA A 203 -1.21 23.55 -1.25
CA ALA A 203 -1.02 23.25 -2.67
C ALA A 203 0.34 23.77 -3.19
N LYS A 204 0.73 24.99 -2.80
CA LYS A 204 2.03 25.55 -3.16
C LYS A 204 3.20 24.70 -2.65
N GLU A 205 3.13 24.22 -1.41
CA GLU A 205 4.17 23.34 -0.87
C GLU A 205 4.18 21.98 -1.55
N MET A 206 3.03 21.42 -1.90
CA MET A 206 2.94 20.18 -2.66
C MET A 206 3.62 20.33 -4.02
N VAL A 207 3.28 21.37 -4.79
CA VAL A 207 3.95 21.68 -6.08
C VAL A 207 5.46 21.87 -5.92
N ASN A 208 5.89 22.54 -4.85
CA ASN A 208 7.31 22.72 -4.54
C ASN A 208 8.04 21.38 -4.30
N ARG A 209 7.39 20.43 -3.63
CA ARG A 209 7.92 19.07 -3.42
C ARG A 209 8.06 18.30 -4.72
N PHE A 210 7.05 18.35 -5.58
CA PHE A 210 7.13 17.77 -6.92
C PHE A 210 8.33 18.30 -7.70
N TRP A 211 8.51 19.62 -7.72
CA TRP A 211 9.66 20.23 -8.40
C TRP A 211 10.99 19.77 -7.81
N LYS A 212 11.13 19.76 -6.49
CA LYS A 212 12.37 19.31 -5.83
C LYS A 212 12.74 17.88 -6.22
N VAL A 213 11.74 16.97 -6.19
CA VAL A 213 11.97 15.56 -6.54
C VAL A 213 12.25 15.39 -8.02
N THR A 214 11.43 15.99 -8.88
CA THR A 214 11.52 15.80 -10.34
C THR A 214 12.80 16.36 -10.94
N VAL A 215 13.24 17.56 -10.54
CA VAL A 215 14.48 18.16 -11.07
C VAL A 215 15.75 17.44 -10.61
N THR A 216 15.65 16.64 -9.55
CA THR A 216 16.72 15.76 -9.08
C THR A 216 16.64 14.34 -9.66
N GLY A 217 15.69 14.08 -10.57
CA GLY A 217 15.55 12.81 -11.28
C GLY A 217 14.74 11.74 -10.52
N GLY A 218 13.94 12.12 -9.51
CA GLY A 218 13.02 11.22 -8.80
C GLY A 218 11.58 11.35 -9.29
N TYR A 219 10.73 10.52 -8.72
CA TYR A 219 9.28 10.53 -8.90
C TYR A 219 8.61 10.91 -7.59
N CYS A 220 7.48 11.60 -7.66
CA CYS A 220 6.74 12.07 -6.50
C CYS A 220 5.26 11.82 -6.71
N THR A 221 4.57 11.36 -5.68
CA THR A 221 3.12 11.16 -5.72
C THR A 221 2.39 12.30 -5.00
N HIS A 222 1.19 12.59 -5.47
CA HIS A 222 0.28 13.53 -4.83
C HIS A 222 -0.60 12.79 -3.82
N GLY A 223 -0.56 13.21 -2.56
CA GLY A 223 -1.51 12.80 -1.54
C GLY A 223 -2.42 13.96 -1.15
N GLU A 224 -3.70 13.68 -0.96
CA GLU A 224 -4.71 14.65 -0.59
C GLU A 224 -5.65 14.08 0.46
N VAL A 225 -5.92 14.85 1.52
CA VAL A 225 -6.92 14.49 2.54
C VAL A 225 -7.77 15.71 2.87
N ILE A 226 -9.01 15.69 2.40
CA ILE A 226 -9.99 16.76 2.64
C ILE A 226 -11.12 16.18 3.47
N LEU A 227 -11.35 16.73 4.67
CA LEU A 227 -12.51 16.39 5.47
C LEU A 227 -13.75 17.11 4.93
N GLU A 228 -14.86 16.39 4.81
CA GLU A 228 -16.10 16.84 4.15
C GLU A 228 -16.63 18.20 4.62
N ASN A 229 -16.42 18.56 5.88
CA ASN A 229 -16.91 19.82 6.44
C ASN A 229 -16.27 21.08 5.84
N ASP A 230 -15.17 20.92 5.06
CA ASP A 230 -14.40 22.05 4.53
C ASP A 230 -14.34 22.09 2.99
N ILE A 231 -15.01 21.17 2.29
CA ILE A 231 -15.05 21.16 0.81
C ILE A 231 -15.65 22.47 0.26
N ALA A 232 -16.58 23.08 0.99
CA ALA A 232 -17.18 24.37 0.60
C ALA A 232 -16.20 25.52 0.69
N THR A 233 -15.23 25.47 1.62
CA THR A 233 -14.23 26.51 1.86
C THR A 233 -13.10 26.47 0.85
N GLN A 234 -12.74 25.30 0.36
CA GLN A 234 -11.71 25.15 -0.68
C GLN A 234 -12.16 25.63 -2.07
N LYS A 235 -13.43 25.44 -2.44
CA LYS A 235 -13.99 25.98 -3.69
C LYS A 235 -13.98 27.51 -3.77
N GLN A 236 -13.65 28.19 -2.67
CA GLN A 236 -13.52 29.65 -2.61
C GLN A 236 -12.06 30.13 -2.70
N GLN A 237 -11.08 29.21 -2.73
CA GLN A 237 -9.65 29.54 -2.81
C GLN A 237 -9.03 29.28 -4.20
N ASP A 238 -9.75 28.64 -5.11
CA ASP A 238 -9.47 28.51 -6.55
C ASP A 238 -10.09 29.67 -7.34
#